data_d7169b0c4b6a5daf666654a0f1e1ff99
#
_entry.id   d7169b0c4b6a5daf666654a0f1e1ff99
#
_cell.length_a   1.000
_cell.length_b   1.000
_cell.length_c   1.000
_cell.angle_alpha   90.00
_cell.angle_beta   90.00
_cell.angle_gamma   90.00
#
_symmetry.space_group_name_H-M   'P 1'
#
loop_
_entity.id
_entity.type
_entity.pdbx_description
1 polymer ?
#
loop_
_entity_poly.entity_id
_entity_poly.type
_entity_poly.pdbx_seq_one_letter_code
_entity_poly.pdbx_strand_id
1 'polypeptide(L)'
;MLALKQIGEKVAEARKLKKLAQAQVAQMAGVSLRTINMLENGRATDLGYSKLARILAAVGLELRLGPTESRRPTLDELLREDASDD
;
A
#
# COMPACT_ATOMS: atom_id res chain seq x y z
N MET A 1 4.13 2.83 -10.26
CA MET A 1 2.97 3.21 -9.46
C MET A 1 2.25 1.96 -8.97
N LEU A 2 1.93 1.91 -7.68
CA LEU A 2 1.24 0.76 -7.12
C LEU A 2 -0.26 0.89 -7.35
N ALA A 3 -0.85 -0.14 -7.94
CA ALA A 3 -2.30 -0.25 -8.04
C ALA A 3 -2.85 -0.88 -6.76
N LEU A 4 -4.14 -0.68 -6.50
CA LEU A 4 -4.78 -1.29 -5.34
C LEU A 4 -4.63 -2.81 -5.34
N LYS A 5 -4.61 -3.42 -6.52
CA LYS A 5 -4.39 -4.86 -6.62
C LYS A 5 -3.05 -5.27 -6.03
N GLN A 6 -2.00 -4.54 -6.34
CA GLN A 6 -0.66 -4.82 -5.81
C GLN A 6 -0.59 -4.59 -4.32
N ILE A 7 -1.24 -3.54 -3.85
CA ILE A 7 -1.31 -3.26 -2.43
C ILE A 7 -2.05 -4.39 -1.71
N GLY A 8 -3.15 -4.86 -2.30
CA GLY A 8 -3.90 -5.97 -1.73
C GLY A 8 -3.09 -7.25 -1.61
N GLU A 9 -2.26 -7.53 -2.62
CA GLU A 9 -1.38 -8.68 -2.57
C GLU A 9 -0.37 -8.57 -1.42
N LYS A 10 0.17 -7.37 -1.23
CA LYS A 10 1.11 -7.14 -0.13
C LYS A 10 0.43 -7.25 1.23
N VAL A 11 -0.81 -6.76 1.33
CA VAL A 11 -1.58 -6.88 2.55
C VAL A 11 -1.81 -8.36 2.89
N ALA A 12 -2.23 -9.16 1.90
CA ALA A 12 -2.47 -10.58 2.13
C ALA A 12 -1.20 -11.28 2.58
N GLU A 13 -0.08 -10.98 1.95
CA GLU A 13 1.20 -11.57 2.29
C GLU A 13 1.61 -11.21 3.73
N ALA A 14 1.53 -9.93 4.07
CA ALA A 14 1.90 -9.46 5.41
C ALA A 14 0.97 -10.04 6.47
N ARG A 15 -0.34 -10.10 6.16
CA ARG A 15 -1.31 -10.69 7.07
C ARG A 15 -0.99 -12.14 7.39
N LYS A 16 -0.70 -12.91 6.33
CA LYS A 16 -0.39 -14.34 6.50
C LYS A 16 0.90 -14.55 7.29
N LEU A 17 1.88 -13.71 7.07
CA LEU A 17 3.12 -13.77 7.84
C LEU A 17 2.87 -13.54 9.33
N LYS A 18 1.92 -12.69 9.65
CA LYS A 18 1.54 -12.44 11.04
C LYS A 18 0.52 -13.44 11.56
N LYS A 19 0.09 -14.38 10.73
CA LYS A 19 -0.88 -15.42 11.09
C LYS A 19 -2.21 -14.83 11.55
N LEU A 20 -2.63 -13.75 10.90
CA LEU A 20 -3.89 -13.08 11.19
C LEU A 20 -4.94 -13.52 10.20
N ALA A 21 -6.19 -13.66 10.69
CA ALA A 21 -7.32 -13.87 9.81
C ALA A 21 -7.78 -12.55 9.22
N GLN A 22 -8.45 -12.59 8.05
CA GLN A 22 -8.99 -11.38 7.46
C GLN A 22 -9.93 -10.64 8.42
N ALA A 23 -10.73 -11.38 9.17
CA ALA A 23 -11.66 -10.77 10.13
C ALA A 23 -10.92 -10.01 11.23
N GLN A 24 -9.76 -10.52 11.65
CA GLN A 24 -8.97 -9.84 12.66
C GLN A 24 -8.41 -8.51 12.13
N VAL A 25 -7.92 -8.54 10.90
CA VAL A 25 -7.41 -7.32 10.27
C VAL A 25 -8.54 -6.31 10.09
N ALA A 26 -9.72 -6.78 9.67
CA ALA A 26 -10.87 -5.90 9.50
C ALA A 26 -11.23 -5.21 10.82
N GLN A 27 -11.22 -5.97 11.90
CA GLN A 27 -11.53 -5.42 13.22
C GLN A 27 -10.48 -4.41 13.66
N MET A 28 -9.20 -4.75 13.47
CA MET A 28 -8.10 -3.87 13.86
C MET A 28 -8.13 -2.56 13.07
N ALA A 29 -8.48 -2.64 11.81
CA ALA A 29 -8.49 -1.47 10.93
C ALA A 29 -9.80 -0.70 10.99
N GLY A 30 -10.83 -1.25 11.63
CA GLY A 30 -12.13 -0.59 11.68
C GLY A 30 -12.84 -0.57 10.34
N VAL A 31 -12.68 -1.61 9.54
CA VAL A 31 -13.35 -1.74 8.24
C VAL A 31 -14.09 -3.07 8.20
N SER A 32 -14.92 -3.25 7.18
CA SER A 32 -15.67 -4.50 7.04
C SER A 32 -14.78 -5.63 6.54
N LEU A 33 -15.16 -6.85 6.87
CA LEU A 33 -14.49 -8.03 6.33
C LEU A 33 -14.51 -8.02 4.80
N ARG A 34 -15.63 -7.58 4.24
CA ARG A 34 -15.76 -7.48 2.79
C ARG A 34 -14.69 -6.58 2.19
N THR A 35 -14.41 -5.46 2.85
CA THR A 35 -13.38 -4.54 2.37
C THR A 35 -12.02 -5.22 2.31
N ILE A 36 -11.66 -5.98 3.35
CA ILE A 36 -10.39 -6.71 3.36
C ILE A 36 -10.38 -7.76 2.25
N ASN A 37 -11.47 -8.51 2.14
CA ASN A 37 -11.56 -9.57 1.14
C ASN A 37 -11.41 -9.01 -0.27
N MET A 38 -12.12 -7.93 -0.58
CA MET A 38 -12.05 -7.33 -1.90
C MET A 38 -10.66 -6.77 -2.19
N LEU A 39 -10.04 -6.14 -1.20
CA LEU A 39 -8.70 -5.60 -1.37
C LEU A 39 -7.70 -6.71 -1.69
N GLU A 40 -7.71 -7.78 -0.91
CA GLU A 40 -6.77 -8.89 -1.09
C GLU A 40 -6.99 -9.63 -2.41
N ASN A 41 -8.22 -9.66 -2.91
CA ASN A 41 -8.54 -10.33 -4.16
C ASN A 41 -8.42 -9.45 -5.38
N GLY A 42 -7.92 -8.23 -5.21
CA GLY A 42 -7.71 -7.32 -6.31
C GLY A 42 -9.00 -6.75 -6.90
N ARG A 43 -10.09 -6.76 -6.14
CA ARG A 43 -11.38 -6.28 -6.59
C ARG A 43 -11.77 -4.91 -6.04
N ALA A 44 -10.95 -4.35 -5.17
CA ALA A 44 -11.19 -3.02 -4.64
C ALA A 44 -10.88 -2.00 -5.72
N THR A 45 -11.86 -1.17 -6.05
CA THR A 45 -11.69 -0.14 -7.08
C THR A 45 -11.63 1.25 -6.50
N ASP A 46 -12.12 1.42 -5.29
CA ASP A 46 -12.19 2.73 -4.66
C ASP A 46 -12.08 2.53 -3.15
N LEU A 47 -10.95 2.91 -2.62
CA LEU A 47 -10.70 2.76 -1.19
C LEU A 47 -10.01 4.02 -0.70
N GLY A 48 -10.66 4.73 0.21
CA GLY A 48 -10.12 5.97 0.73
C GLY A 48 -8.79 5.79 1.44
N TYR A 49 -7.97 6.82 1.41
CA TYR A 49 -6.65 6.76 2.01
C TYR A 49 -6.70 6.40 3.50
N SER A 50 -7.64 6.98 4.23
CA SER A 50 -7.73 6.73 5.67
C SER A 50 -7.96 5.25 5.98
N LYS A 51 -8.88 4.61 5.24
CA LYS A 51 -9.13 3.19 5.43
C LYS A 51 -7.91 2.36 5.03
N LEU A 52 -7.31 2.71 3.91
CA LEU A 52 -6.13 1.99 3.43
C LEU A 52 -4.99 2.09 4.42
N ALA A 53 -4.74 3.27 4.96
CA ALA A 53 -3.67 3.47 5.94
C ALA A 53 -3.89 2.63 7.19
N ARG A 54 -5.14 2.53 7.65
CA ARG A 54 -5.44 1.71 8.83
C ARG A 54 -5.26 0.22 8.56
N ILE A 55 -5.64 -0.23 7.37
CA ILE A 55 -5.42 -1.62 6.98
C ILE A 55 -3.93 -1.95 6.93
N LEU A 56 -3.16 -1.06 6.31
CA LEU A 56 -1.72 -1.27 6.21
C LEU A 56 -1.07 -1.30 7.59
N ALA A 57 -1.47 -0.36 8.46
CA ALA A 57 -0.93 -0.33 9.82
C ALA A 57 -1.24 -1.63 10.56
N ALA A 58 -2.44 -2.18 10.36
CA ALA A 58 -2.85 -3.41 11.03
C ALA A 58 -1.96 -4.59 10.67
N VAL A 59 -1.41 -4.62 9.47
CA VAL A 59 -0.52 -5.70 9.03
C VAL A 59 0.96 -5.30 9.05
N GLY A 60 1.28 -4.14 9.63
CA GLY A 60 2.67 -3.71 9.79
C GLY A 60 3.29 -3.07 8.56
N LEU A 61 2.46 -2.57 7.67
CA LEU A 61 2.93 -1.88 6.47
C LEU A 61 2.60 -0.40 6.54
N GLU A 62 3.26 0.37 5.70
CA GLU A 62 2.93 1.79 5.52
C GLU A 62 3.17 2.19 4.08
N LEU A 63 2.42 3.20 3.64
CA LEU A 63 2.65 3.78 2.33
C LEU A 63 3.71 4.87 2.45
N ARG A 64 4.63 4.86 1.50
CA ARG A 64 5.63 5.90 1.40
C ARG A 64 5.56 6.51 0.02
N LEU A 65 5.68 7.82 -0.04
CA LEU A 65 5.69 8.54 -1.30
C LEU A 65 7.13 8.76 -1.75
N GLY A 66 7.33 8.56 -3.03
CA GLY A 66 8.64 8.76 -3.62
C GLY A 66 8.51 8.97 -5.11
N PRO A 67 9.65 9.07 -5.80
CA PRO A 67 9.61 9.20 -7.25
C PRO A 67 8.91 8.02 -7.91
N THR A 68 8.31 8.28 -9.05
CA THR A 68 7.63 7.23 -9.82
C THR A 68 8.64 6.20 -10.29
N GLU A 69 8.39 4.94 -9.98
CA GLU A 69 9.28 3.86 -10.38
C GLU A 69 9.17 3.51 -11.85
N SER A 70 8.02 3.76 -12.45
CA SER A 70 7.83 3.49 -13.87
C SER A 70 8.77 4.31 -14.71
N ARG A 71 9.32 5.40 -14.16
CA ARG A 71 10.28 6.22 -14.82
C ARG A 71 11.35 6.58 -13.82
N ARG A 72 12.33 5.70 -13.73
CA ARG A 72 13.44 5.93 -12.83
C ARG A 72 14.28 7.10 -13.32
N PRO A 73 14.58 8.07 -12.45
CA PRO A 73 15.52 9.10 -12.82
C PRO A 73 16.88 8.48 -13.11
N THR A 74 17.53 8.95 -14.12
CA THR A 74 18.91 8.58 -14.36
C THR A 74 19.79 9.30 -13.36
N LEU A 75 21.02 8.85 -13.25
CA LEU A 75 21.97 9.53 -12.37
C LEU A 75 22.13 11.00 -12.77
N ASP A 76 22.16 11.26 -14.06
CA ASP A 76 22.28 12.63 -14.56
C ASP A 76 21.11 13.49 -14.13
N GLU A 77 19.90 12.92 -14.18
CA GLU A 77 18.70 13.65 -13.75
C GLU A 77 18.75 13.98 -12.27
N LEU A 78 19.20 13.02 -11.46
CA LEU A 78 19.33 13.25 -10.03
C LEU A 78 20.36 14.32 -9.73
N LEU A 79 21.47 14.30 -10.43
CA LEU A 79 22.52 15.30 -10.24
C LEU A 79 22.05 16.67 -10.66
N ARG A 80 21.27 16.76 -11.75
CA ARG A 80 20.75 18.04 -12.20
C ARG A 80 19.74 18.61 -11.23
N GLU A 81 18.93 17.75 -10.63
CA GLU A 81 17.97 18.20 -9.63
C GLU A 81 18.68 18.80 -8.43
N ASP A 82 19.74 18.16 -7.99
CA ASP A 82 20.56 18.69 -6.90
C ASP A 82 21.15 20.03 -7.26
N ALA A 83 21.64 20.16 -8.49
CA ALA A 83 22.23 21.40 -8.92
C ALA A 83 21.19 22.52 -9.02
N SER A 84 19.98 22.19 -9.42
CA SER A 84 18.95 23.21 -9.60
C SER A 84 18.28 23.63 -8.31
N ASP A 85 18.45 22.86 -7.27
CA ASP A 85 17.90 23.21 -5.96
C ASP A 85 18.71 24.28 -5.23
N ASP A 86 19.83 24.57 -5.73
CA ASP A 86 20.72 25.57 -5.10
C ASP A 86 20.27 27.01 -5.26
#